data_96da3c6494bb3cecbc79610e67d9222f
#
_entry.id   96da3c6494bb3cecbc79610e67d9222f
#
_cell.length_a   1.000
_cell.length_b   1.000
_cell.length_c   1.000
_cell.angle_alpha   90.00
_cell.angle_beta   90.00
_cell.angle_gamma   90.00
#
_symmetry.space_group_name_H-M   'P 1'
#
loop_
_entity.id
_entity.type
_entity.pdbx_description
1 polymer ?
#
loop_
_entity_poly.entity_id
_entity_poly.type
_entity_poly.pdbx_seq_one_letter_code
_entity_poly.pdbx_strand_id
1 'polypeptide(L)'
;MRTKFGFDFVTTAAPDQVIELMTDFSPNRPHRWPASSVKAFEVYHLGETDIREGQEFPKLWATWHYDWSTPGSVTLTITESDTLQPGGHMTLTATPHVAGGTAVHGEWQQTSKNLSGLIAVTMMRFIGPRFLSSYYKKVYDGL
;
A
#
# COMPACT_ATOMS: atom_id res chain seq x y z
N MET A 1 3.73 -7.25 -18.24
CA MET A 1 5.01 -6.77 -17.69
C MET A 1 4.97 -6.85 -16.18
N ARG A 2 6.00 -7.41 -15.61
CA ARG A 2 6.17 -7.49 -14.16
C ARG A 2 7.14 -6.40 -13.70
N THR A 3 6.78 -5.69 -12.64
CA THR A 3 7.62 -4.66 -12.03
C THR A 3 7.82 -4.96 -10.54
N LYS A 4 9.05 -4.86 -10.10
CA LYS A 4 9.44 -5.08 -8.71
C LYS A 4 10.44 -3.99 -8.28
N PHE A 5 10.22 -3.43 -7.09
CA PHE A 5 11.17 -2.49 -6.47
C PHE A 5 11.02 -2.47 -4.95
N GLY A 6 12.07 -2.00 -4.28
CA GLY A 6 12.05 -1.70 -2.86
C GLY A 6 12.06 -0.19 -2.62
N PHE A 7 11.60 0.21 -1.46
CA PHE A 7 11.66 1.60 -1.00
C PHE A 7 11.82 1.66 0.52
N ASP A 8 12.41 2.74 1.00
CA ASP A 8 12.69 2.94 2.41
C ASP A 8 12.36 4.37 2.82
N PHE A 9 11.92 4.53 4.06
CA PHE A 9 11.77 5.85 4.68
C PHE A 9 11.83 5.74 6.19
N VAL A 10 12.08 6.88 6.86
CA VAL A 10 12.04 7.00 8.31
C VAL A 10 10.92 7.96 8.67
N THR A 11 10.09 7.58 9.64
CA THR A 11 8.98 8.40 10.12
C THR A 11 9.08 8.64 11.62
N THR A 12 8.47 9.74 12.09
CA THR A 12 8.35 10.05 13.50
C THR A 12 7.30 9.18 14.21
N ALA A 13 6.40 8.53 13.46
CA ALA A 13 5.40 7.62 14.03
C ALA A 13 6.07 6.41 14.68
N ALA A 14 5.44 5.87 15.73
CA ALA A 14 5.92 4.64 16.38
C ALA A 14 5.63 3.42 15.49
N PRO A 15 6.40 2.31 15.61
CA PRO A 15 6.16 1.11 14.82
C PRO A 15 4.72 0.60 14.89
N ASP A 16 4.10 0.62 16.06
CA ASP A 16 2.71 0.19 16.24
C ASP A 16 1.72 1.08 15.49
N GLN A 17 2.01 2.38 15.39
CA GLN A 17 1.18 3.34 14.65
C GLN A 17 1.24 3.09 13.14
N VAL A 18 2.40 2.66 12.62
CA VAL A 18 2.57 2.31 11.21
C VAL A 18 1.64 1.16 10.86
N ILE A 19 1.65 0.10 11.64
CA ILE A 19 0.82 -1.08 11.40
C ILE A 19 -0.66 -0.74 11.63
N GLU A 20 -0.99 0.00 12.68
CA GLU A 20 -2.37 0.40 12.99
C GLU A 20 -3.02 1.18 11.86
N LEU A 21 -2.31 2.15 11.29
CA LEU A 21 -2.86 2.94 10.19
C LEU A 21 -3.09 2.09 8.94
N MET A 22 -2.16 1.20 8.60
CA MET A 22 -2.31 0.30 7.45
C MET A 22 -3.49 -0.66 7.62
N THR A 23 -3.81 -1.06 8.84
CA THR A 23 -4.84 -2.06 9.14
C THR A 23 -6.12 -1.45 9.73
N ASP A 24 -6.27 -0.14 9.66
CA ASP A 24 -7.52 0.54 10.02
C ASP A 24 -8.51 0.45 8.85
N PHE A 25 -9.45 -0.48 8.95
CA PHE A 25 -10.51 -0.70 7.97
C PHE A 25 -11.84 -0.05 8.36
N SER A 26 -11.80 0.91 9.29
CA SER A 26 -12.99 1.67 9.68
C SER A 26 -13.43 2.62 8.56
N PRO A 27 -14.66 3.16 8.62
CA PRO A 27 -15.13 4.16 7.66
C PRO A 27 -14.25 5.42 7.56
N ASN A 28 -13.38 5.64 8.54
CA ASN A 28 -12.43 6.76 8.53
C ASN A 28 -11.22 6.55 7.62
N ARG A 29 -11.01 5.33 7.09
CA ARG A 29 -9.84 5.01 6.26
C ARG A 29 -9.61 6.01 5.12
N PRO A 30 -10.60 6.40 4.31
CA PRO A 30 -10.38 7.39 3.25
C PRO A 30 -9.93 8.76 3.75
N HIS A 31 -10.29 9.12 4.99
CA HIS A 31 -9.91 10.39 5.61
C HIS A 31 -8.50 10.37 6.19
N ARG A 32 -8.01 9.21 6.60
CA ARG A 32 -6.65 9.02 7.13
C ARG A 32 -5.61 8.96 6.02
N TRP A 33 -6.02 8.57 4.81
CA TRP A 33 -5.18 8.54 3.63
C TRP A 33 -5.61 9.65 2.67
N PRO A 34 -4.69 10.50 2.17
CA PRO A 34 -5.04 11.59 1.26
C PRO A 34 -5.83 11.10 0.05
N ALA A 35 -6.88 11.83 -0.29
CA ALA A 35 -7.86 11.44 -1.30
C ALA A 35 -7.29 11.22 -2.72
N SER A 36 -6.07 11.67 -2.98
CA SER A 36 -5.40 11.43 -4.25
C SER A 36 -5.11 9.95 -4.52
N SER A 37 -5.09 9.11 -3.49
CA SER A 37 -4.73 7.69 -3.60
C SER A 37 -5.91 6.74 -3.47
N VAL A 38 -6.93 7.10 -2.70
CA VAL A 38 -8.08 6.22 -2.43
C VAL A 38 -9.35 6.97 -2.77
N LYS A 39 -9.99 6.62 -3.88
CA LYS A 39 -11.23 7.26 -4.35
C LYS A 39 -12.47 6.46 -4.03
N ALA A 40 -12.34 5.12 -4.00
CA ALA A 40 -13.42 4.22 -3.62
C ALA A 40 -12.88 3.18 -2.65
N PHE A 41 -13.64 2.89 -1.62
CA PHE A 41 -13.22 1.98 -0.56
C PHE A 41 -14.42 1.14 -0.12
N GLU A 42 -14.26 -0.18 -0.17
CA GLU A 42 -15.25 -1.14 0.28
C GLU A 42 -14.57 -2.25 1.06
N VAL A 43 -15.14 -2.61 2.21
CA VAL A 43 -14.72 -3.78 2.97
C VAL A 43 -15.63 -4.93 2.63
N TYR A 44 -15.06 -6.05 2.19
CA TYR A 44 -15.79 -7.27 1.89
C TYR A 44 -15.84 -8.19 3.11
N HIS A 45 -16.99 -8.83 3.32
CA HIS A 45 -17.21 -9.71 4.47
C HIS A 45 -16.53 -11.09 4.37
N LEU A 46 -15.87 -11.38 3.26
CA LEU A 46 -15.10 -12.61 3.11
C LEU A 46 -13.70 -12.44 3.74
N GLY A 47 -13.67 -12.53 5.06
CA GLY A 47 -12.50 -12.21 5.84
C GLY A 47 -12.48 -10.72 6.17
N GLU A 48 -12.32 -10.39 7.41
CA GLU A 48 -12.30 -9.01 7.91
C GLU A 48 -11.17 -8.15 7.31
N THR A 49 -10.31 -8.79 6.52
CA THR A 49 -9.07 -8.21 6.00
C THR A 49 -9.08 -7.95 4.50
N ASP A 50 -10.19 -8.26 3.81
CA ASP A 50 -10.27 -8.05 2.36
C ASP A 50 -10.95 -6.72 2.06
N ILE A 51 -10.27 -5.86 1.29
CA ILE A 51 -10.78 -4.56 0.91
C ILE A 51 -10.63 -4.34 -0.58
N ARG A 52 -11.54 -3.53 -1.16
CA ARG A 52 -11.41 -3.03 -2.52
C ARG A 52 -11.10 -1.54 -2.49
N GLU A 53 -10.07 -1.15 -3.21
CA GLU A 53 -9.67 0.24 -3.37
C GLU A 53 -9.60 0.59 -4.85
N GLY A 54 -10.00 1.82 -5.18
CA GLY A 54 -9.91 2.34 -6.53
C GLY A 54 -9.25 3.70 -6.56
N GLN A 55 -8.67 4.04 -7.70
CA GLN A 55 -8.07 5.35 -7.93
C GLN A 55 -8.47 5.89 -9.31
N GLU A 56 -8.36 7.21 -9.50
CA GLU A 56 -8.77 7.85 -10.74
C GLU A 56 -7.67 7.91 -11.79
N PHE A 57 -6.41 8.01 -11.37
CA PHE A 57 -5.30 8.10 -12.32
C PHE A 57 -4.05 7.37 -11.81
N PRO A 58 -3.59 6.35 -12.56
CA PRO A 58 -4.35 5.72 -13.65
C PRO A 58 -5.62 5.08 -13.07
N LYS A 59 -6.70 5.10 -13.83
CA LYS A 59 -7.98 4.53 -13.37
C LYS A 59 -7.83 3.01 -13.22
N LEU A 60 -7.93 2.54 -11.99
CA LEU A 60 -7.86 1.13 -11.66
C LEU A 60 -8.54 0.87 -10.32
N TRP A 61 -8.92 -0.36 -10.11
CA TRP A 61 -9.35 -0.86 -8.81
C TRP A 61 -8.67 -2.19 -8.52
N ALA A 62 -8.55 -2.52 -7.25
CA ALA A 62 -8.03 -3.81 -6.81
C ALA A 62 -8.70 -4.23 -5.51
N THR A 63 -8.93 -5.52 -5.37
CA THR A 63 -9.28 -6.13 -4.10
C THR A 63 -8.00 -6.71 -3.51
N TRP A 64 -7.72 -6.30 -2.27
CA TRP A 64 -6.50 -6.64 -1.56
C TRP A 64 -6.82 -7.50 -0.36
N HIS A 65 -6.01 -8.51 -0.14
CA HIS A 65 -5.97 -9.26 1.12
C HIS A 65 -4.80 -8.71 1.96
N TYR A 66 -5.12 -8.30 3.19
CA TYR A 66 -4.13 -7.80 4.14
C TYR A 66 -3.78 -8.90 5.13
N ASP A 67 -2.50 -9.11 5.36
CA ASP A 67 -1.97 -10.05 6.36
C ASP A 67 -0.96 -9.30 7.24
N TRP A 68 -1.26 -9.23 8.54
CA TRP A 68 -0.37 -8.66 9.54
C TRP A 68 -0.12 -9.61 10.71
N SER A 69 -0.21 -10.92 10.43
CA SER A 69 0.06 -11.97 11.43
C SER A 69 1.51 -11.99 11.89
N THR A 70 2.44 -11.48 11.07
CA THR A 70 3.84 -11.33 11.45
C THR A 70 4.02 -9.98 12.14
N PRO A 71 4.50 -9.94 13.41
CA PRO A 71 4.71 -8.69 14.13
C PRO A 71 5.59 -7.71 13.34
N GLY A 72 5.15 -6.44 13.28
CA GLY A 72 5.89 -5.38 12.59
C GLY A 72 5.82 -5.41 11.08
N SER A 73 5.00 -6.27 10.48
CA SER A 73 4.90 -6.40 9.03
C SER A 73 3.46 -6.48 8.55
N VAL A 74 3.20 -5.90 7.39
CA VAL A 74 1.90 -6.00 6.71
C VAL A 74 2.17 -6.37 5.26
N THR A 75 1.52 -7.41 4.77
CA THR A 75 1.56 -7.80 3.35
C THR A 75 0.18 -7.62 2.73
N LEU A 76 0.13 -6.90 1.61
CA LEU A 76 -1.07 -6.68 0.81
C LEU A 76 -0.93 -7.49 -0.47
N THR A 77 -1.85 -8.40 -0.71
CA THR A 77 -1.84 -9.23 -1.93
C THR A 77 -3.09 -8.95 -2.77
N ILE A 78 -2.91 -8.70 -4.06
CA ILE A 78 -4.04 -8.53 -4.98
C ILE A 78 -4.71 -9.88 -5.19
N THR A 79 -6.00 -9.93 -4.93
CA THR A 79 -6.84 -11.10 -5.20
C THR A 79 -7.63 -10.93 -6.50
N GLU A 80 -7.99 -9.69 -6.83
CA GLU A 80 -8.74 -9.34 -8.04
C GLU A 80 -8.43 -7.90 -8.44
N SER A 81 -8.35 -7.63 -9.74
CA SER A 81 -8.18 -6.29 -10.28
C SER A 81 -8.66 -6.23 -11.72
N ASP A 82 -9.04 -5.06 -12.17
CA ASP A 82 -9.37 -4.81 -13.58
C ASP A 82 -8.12 -4.69 -14.46
N THR A 83 -6.97 -4.35 -13.90
CA THR A 83 -5.76 -3.99 -14.65
C THR A 83 -4.52 -4.77 -14.26
N LEU A 84 -4.51 -5.41 -13.09
CA LEU A 84 -3.35 -6.10 -12.54
C LEU A 84 -3.65 -7.59 -12.32
N GLN A 85 -2.63 -8.42 -12.49
CA GLN A 85 -2.75 -9.85 -12.25
C GLN A 85 -2.89 -10.16 -10.76
N PRO A 86 -3.70 -11.16 -10.37
CA PRO A 86 -3.71 -11.68 -9.01
C PRO A 86 -2.32 -12.16 -8.57
N GLY A 87 -2.02 -12.01 -7.29
CA GLY A 87 -0.75 -12.42 -6.71
C GLY A 87 0.28 -11.30 -6.59
N GLY A 88 0.06 -10.15 -7.24
CA GLY A 88 0.86 -8.95 -6.98
C GLY A 88 0.74 -8.55 -5.51
N HIS A 89 1.82 -8.03 -4.94
CA HIS A 89 1.85 -7.75 -3.51
C HIS A 89 2.73 -6.56 -3.17
N MET A 90 2.48 -6.02 -1.98
CA MET A 90 3.34 -5.05 -1.32
C MET A 90 3.51 -5.48 0.13
N THR A 91 4.73 -5.42 0.65
CA THR A 91 5.03 -5.67 2.05
C THR A 91 5.66 -4.44 2.68
N LEU A 92 5.14 -4.02 3.83
CA LEU A 92 5.77 -3.00 4.67
C LEU A 92 6.27 -3.65 5.94
N THR A 93 7.53 -3.38 6.28
CA THR A 93 8.14 -3.83 7.53
C THR A 93 8.58 -2.61 8.34
N ALA A 94 8.10 -2.52 9.57
CA ALA A 94 8.37 -1.42 10.47
C ALA A 94 9.28 -1.88 11.60
N THR A 95 10.43 -1.19 11.77
CA THR A 95 11.37 -1.47 12.84
C THR A 95 11.71 -0.19 13.59
N PRO A 96 11.96 -0.25 14.93
CA PRO A 96 12.40 0.91 15.67
C PRO A 96 13.67 1.51 15.07
N HIS A 97 13.67 2.85 14.90
CA HIS A 97 14.85 3.56 14.42
C HIS A 97 15.74 3.99 15.59
N VAL A 98 17.05 3.89 15.43
CA VAL A 98 18.02 4.19 16.51
C VAL A 98 17.92 5.64 17.01
N ALA A 99 17.55 6.58 16.15
CA ALA A 99 17.36 7.99 16.50
C ALA A 99 15.93 8.33 16.96
N GLY A 100 15.07 7.33 17.16
CA GLY A 100 13.66 7.50 17.49
C GLY A 100 12.77 7.38 16.25
N GLY A 101 11.47 7.08 16.46
CA GLY A 101 10.54 6.80 15.39
C GLY A 101 10.71 5.42 14.79
N THR A 102 10.43 5.28 13.51
CA THR A 102 10.38 4.00 12.82
C THR A 102 11.11 4.05 11.48
N ALA A 103 11.93 3.05 11.22
CA ALA A 103 12.44 2.78 9.88
C ALA A 103 11.47 1.81 9.19
N VAL A 104 10.98 2.17 8.01
CA VAL A 104 10.06 1.36 7.23
C VAL A 104 10.73 0.94 5.93
N HIS A 105 10.71 -0.36 5.66
CA HIS A 105 11.12 -0.92 4.38
C HIS A 105 9.89 -1.46 3.66
N GLY A 106 9.74 -1.11 2.41
CA GLY A 106 8.67 -1.61 1.56
C GLY A 106 9.21 -2.37 0.36
N GLU A 107 8.49 -3.39 -0.05
CA GLU A 107 8.71 -4.12 -1.30
C GLU A 107 7.41 -4.17 -2.08
N TRP A 108 7.49 -3.87 -3.38
CA TRP A 108 6.34 -3.78 -4.26
C TRP A 108 6.58 -4.62 -5.50
N GLN A 109 5.60 -5.45 -5.85
CA GLN A 109 5.67 -6.28 -7.05
C GLN A 109 4.28 -6.39 -7.66
N GLN A 110 4.15 -6.04 -8.94
CA GLN A 110 2.90 -6.13 -9.69
C GLN A 110 3.16 -6.60 -11.11
N THR A 111 2.18 -7.29 -11.68
CA THR A 111 2.19 -7.72 -13.08
C THR A 111 0.97 -7.16 -13.79
N SER A 112 1.18 -6.55 -14.96
CA SER A 112 0.09 -5.99 -15.76
C SER A 112 -0.77 -7.10 -16.36
N LYS A 113 -2.10 -6.84 -16.44
CA LYS A 113 -3.09 -7.74 -17.01
C LYS A 113 -3.50 -7.29 -18.42
N ASN A 114 -3.46 -5.97 -18.67
CA ASN A 114 -3.89 -5.35 -19.91
C ASN A 114 -3.11 -4.07 -20.15
N LEU A 115 -3.48 -3.31 -21.18
CA LEU A 115 -2.78 -2.06 -21.54
C LEU A 115 -2.83 -1.02 -20.42
N SER A 116 -3.98 -0.86 -19.76
CA SER A 116 -4.10 0.07 -18.62
C SER A 116 -3.19 -0.35 -17.47
N GLY A 117 -3.11 -1.64 -17.18
CA GLY A 117 -2.17 -2.18 -16.20
C GLY A 117 -0.71 -1.97 -16.60
N LEU A 118 -0.40 -2.12 -17.87
CA LEU A 118 0.96 -1.87 -18.38
C LEU A 118 1.37 -0.42 -18.15
N ILE A 119 0.48 0.53 -18.40
CA ILE A 119 0.73 1.94 -18.12
C ILE A 119 0.97 2.15 -16.63
N ALA A 120 0.12 1.58 -15.77
CA ALA A 120 0.23 1.69 -14.32
C ALA A 120 1.56 1.14 -13.79
N VAL A 121 1.94 -0.08 -14.15
CA VAL A 121 3.19 -0.69 -13.65
C VAL A 121 4.43 -0.01 -14.24
N THR A 122 4.34 0.51 -15.47
CA THR A 122 5.44 1.26 -16.08
C THR A 122 5.68 2.57 -15.34
N MET A 123 4.62 3.31 -15.01
CA MET A 123 4.72 4.50 -14.19
C MET A 123 5.34 4.19 -12.83
N MET A 124 4.87 3.16 -12.17
CA MET A 124 5.40 2.75 -10.87
C MET A 124 6.87 2.33 -10.92
N ARG A 125 7.30 1.72 -12.01
CA ARG A 125 8.71 1.35 -12.18
C ARG A 125 9.64 2.57 -12.11
N PHE A 126 9.22 3.70 -12.68
CA PHE A 126 10.06 4.91 -12.77
C PHE A 126 9.89 5.84 -11.58
N ILE A 127 8.67 5.99 -11.06
CA ILE A 127 8.38 6.96 -10.00
C ILE A 127 8.02 6.31 -8.65
N GLY A 128 7.70 5.01 -8.65
CA GLY A 128 7.15 4.30 -7.50
C GLY A 128 7.98 4.39 -6.23
N PRO A 129 9.29 4.08 -6.26
CA PRO A 129 10.09 4.11 -5.03
C PRO A 129 10.09 5.47 -4.34
N ARG A 130 10.27 6.55 -5.09
CA ARG A 130 10.25 7.92 -4.55
C ARG A 130 8.84 8.35 -4.15
N PHE A 131 7.86 8.02 -4.98
CA PHE A 131 6.47 8.38 -4.71
C PHE A 131 5.97 7.70 -3.44
N LEU A 132 6.16 6.39 -3.30
CA LEU A 132 5.70 5.66 -2.13
C LEU A 132 6.44 6.08 -0.86
N SER A 133 7.76 6.24 -0.92
CA SER A 133 8.54 6.72 0.22
C SER A 133 8.05 8.08 0.70
N SER A 134 7.89 9.04 -0.21
CA SER A 134 7.43 10.38 0.12
C SER A 134 5.99 10.40 0.62
N TYR A 135 5.10 9.65 -0.03
CA TYR A 135 3.69 9.57 0.31
C TYR A 135 3.47 8.98 1.70
N TYR A 136 4.03 7.80 1.96
CA TYR A 136 3.89 7.15 3.26
C TYR A 136 4.55 7.95 4.37
N LYS A 137 5.76 8.46 4.14
CA LYS A 137 6.44 9.31 5.12
C LYS A 137 5.58 10.50 5.52
N LYS A 138 5.00 11.20 4.54
CA LYS A 138 4.14 12.36 4.79
C LYS A 138 2.90 11.99 5.59
N VAL A 139 2.26 10.87 5.28
CA VAL A 139 1.07 10.40 5.99
C VAL A 139 1.43 10.05 7.44
N TYR A 140 2.46 9.25 7.65
CA TYR A 140 2.84 8.82 8.99
C TYR A 140 3.42 9.95 9.85
N ASP A 141 4.18 10.86 9.28
CA ASP A 141 4.73 12.01 10.02
C ASP A 141 3.61 12.97 10.47
N GLY A 142 2.45 12.93 9.83
CA GLY A 142 1.28 13.72 10.21
C GLY A 142 0.44 13.15 11.36
N LEU A 143 0.79 11.98 11.85
CA LEU A 143 0.06 11.33 12.95
C LEU A 143 0.30 12.03 14.29
#